data_dc2d765b23ea80795f22be01a69121a5
#
_entry.id   dc2d765b23ea80795f22be01a69121a5
#
_cell.length_a   1.000
_cell.length_b   1.000
_cell.length_c   1.000
_cell.angle_alpha   90.00
_cell.angle_beta   90.00
_cell.angle_gamma   90.00
#
_symmetry.space_group_name_H-M   'P 1'
#
loop_
_entity.id
_entity.type
_entity.pdbx_description
1 polymer ?
#
loop_
_entity_poly.entity_id
_entity_poly.type
_entity_poly.pdbx_seq_one_letter_code
_entity_poly.pdbx_strand_id
1 'polypeptide(L)'
;MMIQIPRLFKRLPFFILKVLLCIDQDLSLQCNAVLALVHLVELIQLTAKTDVPPKRLLAAAEKFLQQFKEAWGVEWMTPKFHWLLHLHRTLELLGFLLNCFCLERKHRIPKRYAGEITNISSGSSLSLLKEVICHHLAQLKEPDAFSFETGLVQGRKASKKVKNLLAVSLELSTEGAESIMYSKESRFSPLATCCKDDVVLFKDGLGFRAGRVHLHCSVYGLPITMIEAFAVHRLADKCGHSVWTCSEESMFIETDQILDTVVYSDLPNGKVAILLPLEFR
;
A
#
# COMPACT_ATOMS: atom_id res chain seq x y z
N MET A 1 -3.08 0.36 -11.99
CA MET A 1 -3.38 1.31 -10.92
C MET A 1 -4.02 0.57 -9.78
N MET A 2 -3.21 0.01 -8.87
CA MET A 2 -3.67 -0.61 -7.63
C MET A 2 -4.32 0.47 -6.76
N ILE A 3 -5.40 0.10 -6.10
CA ILE A 3 -5.99 0.94 -5.09
C ILE A 3 -5.01 0.98 -3.93
N GLN A 4 -4.54 2.17 -3.64
CA GLN A 4 -4.17 2.42 -2.25
C GLN A 4 -5.42 2.14 -1.44
N ILE A 5 -5.49 0.97 -0.79
CA ILE A 5 -6.42 0.78 0.30
C ILE A 5 -6.15 1.97 1.22
N PRO A 6 -7.18 2.80 1.51
CA PRO A 6 -6.95 4.00 2.28
C PRO A 6 -6.07 3.65 3.48
N ARG A 7 -5.10 4.50 3.82
CA ARG A 7 -4.23 4.34 5.00
C ARG A 7 -5.02 3.97 6.27
N LEU A 8 -6.29 4.30 6.29
CA LEU A 8 -7.26 3.93 7.30
C LEU A 8 -7.44 2.40 7.42
N PHE A 9 -7.53 1.67 6.31
CA PHE A 9 -7.70 0.20 6.33
C PHE A 9 -6.43 -0.52 6.79
N LYS A 10 -5.25 0.01 6.47
CA LYS A 10 -3.99 -0.51 7.03
C LYS A 10 -3.85 -0.25 8.53
N ARG A 11 -4.49 0.80 9.07
CA ARG A 11 -4.48 1.14 10.51
C ARG A 11 -5.57 0.43 11.32
N LEU A 12 -6.62 -0.05 10.65
CA LEU A 12 -7.77 -0.68 11.29
C LEU A 12 -7.41 -1.89 12.18
N PRO A 13 -6.51 -2.82 11.77
CA PRO A 13 -6.11 -3.94 12.62
C PRO A 13 -5.44 -3.50 13.93
N PHE A 14 -4.61 -2.46 13.88
CA PHE A 14 -3.97 -1.90 15.07
C PHE A 14 -4.98 -1.25 16.02
N PHE A 15 -5.93 -0.52 15.46
CA PHE A 15 -6.98 0.10 16.24
C PHE A 15 -7.85 -0.96 16.91
N ILE A 16 -8.25 -1.99 16.19
CA ILE A 16 -9.07 -3.10 16.69
C ILE A 16 -8.33 -3.87 17.79
N LEU A 17 -7.07 -4.24 17.58
CA LEU A 17 -6.27 -4.96 18.58
C LEU A 17 -5.97 -4.12 19.82
N LYS A 18 -5.70 -2.83 19.66
CA LYS A 18 -5.29 -1.98 20.77
C LYS A 18 -6.47 -1.40 21.56
N VAL A 19 -7.60 -1.15 20.91
CA VAL A 19 -8.76 -0.49 21.51
C VAL A 19 -9.85 -1.49 21.90
N LEU A 20 -10.20 -2.43 21.02
CA LEU A 20 -11.33 -3.32 21.24
C LEU A 20 -10.99 -4.52 22.12
N LEU A 21 -9.81 -5.15 21.94
CA LEU A 21 -9.39 -6.27 22.79
C LEU A 21 -9.01 -5.83 24.23
N CYS A 22 -8.67 -4.55 24.43
CA CYS A 22 -8.38 -4.03 25.77
C CYS A 22 -9.61 -3.50 26.50
N ILE A 23 -10.74 -3.25 25.82
CA ILE A 23 -11.88 -2.56 26.40
C ILE A 23 -13.02 -3.52 26.74
N ASP A 24 -13.23 -4.57 25.94
CA ASP A 24 -14.41 -5.42 26.15
C ASP A 24 -14.20 -6.86 25.63
N GLN A 25 -14.33 -7.85 26.54
CA GLN A 25 -14.30 -9.26 26.18
C GLN A 25 -15.51 -9.66 25.32
N ASP A 26 -16.61 -8.93 25.41
CA ASP A 26 -17.85 -9.19 24.65
C ASP A 26 -17.70 -8.90 23.15
N LEU A 27 -16.67 -8.11 22.73
CA LEU A 27 -16.39 -7.81 21.33
C LEU A 27 -15.41 -8.79 20.66
N SER A 28 -15.05 -9.88 21.31
CA SER A 28 -14.05 -10.84 20.80
C SER A 28 -14.46 -11.47 19.47
N LEU A 29 -15.73 -11.77 19.26
CA LEU A 29 -16.26 -12.35 18.01
C LEU A 29 -16.12 -11.34 16.85
N GLN A 30 -16.50 -10.08 17.08
CA GLN A 30 -16.39 -9.00 16.09
C GLN A 30 -14.93 -8.76 15.71
N CYS A 31 -14.03 -8.74 16.71
CA CYS A 31 -12.61 -8.60 16.48
C CYS A 31 -12.04 -9.75 15.63
N ASN A 32 -12.43 -10.98 15.93
CA ASN A 32 -11.98 -12.14 15.15
C ASN A 32 -12.47 -12.08 13.70
N ALA A 33 -13.73 -11.70 13.48
CA ALA A 33 -14.28 -11.54 12.13
C ALA A 33 -13.56 -10.44 11.33
N VAL A 34 -13.24 -9.30 11.97
CA VAL A 34 -12.47 -8.23 11.29
C VAL A 34 -11.04 -8.67 10.99
N LEU A 35 -10.38 -9.38 11.90
CA LEU A 35 -9.03 -9.93 11.64
C LEU A 35 -9.04 -10.94 10.49
N ALA A 36 -10.08 -11.78 10.40
CA ALA A 36 -10.23 -12.71 9.28
C ALA A 36 -10.47 -11.97 7.95
N LEU A 37 -11.25 -10.87 7.96
CA LEU A 37 -11.43 -10.02 6.79
C LEU A 37 -10.10 -9.40 6.35
N VAL A 38 -9.32 -8.86 7.28
CA VAL A 38 -8.02 -8.27 6.99
C VAL A 38 -7.10 -9.32 6.35
N HIS A 39 -7.04 -10.52 6.92
CA HIS A 39 -6.24 -11.61 6.37
C HIS A 39 -6.69 -12.00 4.95
N LEU A 40 -8.01 -12.08 4.70
CA LEU A 40 -8.55 -12.35 3.36
C LEU A 40 -8.15 -11.24 2.37
N VAL A 41 -8.27 -9.98 2.77
CA VAL A 41 -7.89 -8.82 1.92
C VAL A 41 -6.40 -8.84 1.62
N GLU A 42 -5.54 -9.14 2.60
CA GLU A 42 -4.09 -9.29 2.41
C GLU A 42 -3.77 -10.41 1.41
N LEU A 43 -4.44 -11.57 1.51
CA LEU A 43 -4.27 -12.67 0.54
C LEU A 43 -4.70 -12.27 -0.87
N ILE A 44 -5.84 -11.57 -1.01
CA ILE A 44 -6.28 -11.05 -2.31
C ILE A 44 -5.22 -10.10 -2.91
N GLN A 45 -4.61 -9.24 -2.10
CA GLN A 45 -3.55 -8.35 -2.57
C GLN A 45 -2.27 -9.11 -2.94
N LEU A 46 -1.95 -10.13 -2.17
CA LEU A 46 -0.77 -10.96 -2.40
C LEU A 46 -0.85 -11.71 -3.75
N THR A 47 -2.06 -12.09 -4.22
CA THR A 47 -2.23 -12.72 -5.54
C THR A 47 -1.75 -11.87 -6.71
N ALA A 48 -1.60 -10.55 -6.53
CA ALA A 48 -1.04 -9.67 -7.56
C ALA A 48 0.50 -9.65 -7.59
N LYS A 49 1.14 -10.20 -6.55
CA LYS A 49 2.60 -10.15 -6.38
C LYS A 49 3.24 -11.54 -6.41
N THR A 50 2.53 -12.54 -5.92
CA THR A 50 3.03 -13.90 -5.75
C THR A 50 1.98 -14.94 -6.14
N ASP A 51 2.43 -16.16 -6.38
CA ASP A 51 1.52 -17.29 -6.62
C ASP A 51 0.90 -17.76 -5.30
N VAL A 52 -0.36 -17.38 -5.08
CA VAL A 52 -1.15 -17.79 -3.91
C VAL A 52 -2.00 -19.00 -4.30
N PRO A 53 -1.87 -20.14 -3.60
CA PRO A 53 -2.70 -21.31 -3.89
C PRO A 53 -4.20 -21.00 -3.76
N PRO A 54 -5.05 -21.32 -4.76
CA PRO A 54 -6.49 -21.03 -4.70
C PRO A 54 -7.19 -21.60 -3.46
N LYS A 55 -6.76 -22.78 -2.98
CA LYS A 55 -7.27 -23.41 -1.75
C LYS A 55 -7.02 -22.55 -0.49
N ARG A 56 -5.89 -21.83 -0.44
CA ARG A 56 -5.58 -20.92 0.68
C ARG A 56 -6.54 -19.72 0.70
N LEU A 57 -6.88 -19.21 -0.48
CA LEU A 57 -7.85 -18.11 -0.62
C LEU A 57 -9.26 -18.57 -0.21
N LEU A 58 -9.69 -19.77 -0.64
CA LEU A 58 -10.97 -20.35 -0.24
C LEU A 58 -11.06 -20.51 1.28
N ALA A 59 -10.06 -21.12 1.91
CA ALA A 59 -10.05 -21.33 3.35
C ALA A 59 -10.12 -20.00 4.14
N ALA A 60 -9.47 -18.94 3.65
CA ALA A 60 -9.55 -17.62 4.27
C ALA A 60 -10.94 -16.98 4.10
N ALA A 61 -11.58 -17.15 2.93
CA ALA A 61 -12.94 -16.67 2.69
C ALA A 61 -13.96 -17.41 3.58
N GLU A 62 -13.89 -18.74 3.66
CA GLU A 62 -14.74 -19.55 4.53
C GLU A 62 -14.59 -19.16 6.01
N LYS A 63 -13.34 -19.00 6.48
CA LYS A 63 -13.04 -18.56 7.84
C LYS A 63 -13.66 -17.20 8.15
N PHE A 64 -13.50 -16.23 7.23
CA PHE A 64 -14.11 -14.91 7.41
C PHE A 64 -15.64 -15.00 7.48
N LEU A 65 -16.27 -15.73 6.55
CA LEU A 65 -17.73 -15.86 6.50
C LEU A 65 -18.28 -16.53 7.76
N GLN A 66 -17.61 -17.57 8.25
CA GLN A 66 -17.99 -18.24 9.49
C GLN A 66 -17.91 -17.29 10.69
N GLN A 67 -16.79 -16.58 10.85
CA GLN A 67 -16.61 -15.63 11.95
C GLN A 67 -17.55 -14.43 11.85
N PHE A 68 -17.85 -13.96 10.64
CA PHE A 68 -18.84 -12.91 10.42
C PHE A 68 -20.23 -13.35 10.85
N LYS A 69 -20.64 -14.58 10.48
CA LYS A 69 -21.91 -15.18 10.89
C LYS A 69 -22.03 -15.31 12.42
N GLU A 70 -20.94 -15.74 13.08
CA GLU A 70 -20.89 -15.86 14.53
C GLU A 70 -20.98 -14.50 15.24
N ALA A 71 -20.40 -13.46 14.68
CA ALA A 71 -20.32 -12.13 15.27
C ALA A 71 -21.59 -11.30 15.09
N TRP A 72 -22.28 -11.42 13.95
CA TRP A 72 -23.40 -10.55 13.59
C TRP A 72 -24.69 -11.29 13.19
N GLY A 73 -24.63 -12.58 12.92
CA GLY A 73 -25.78 -13.36 12.46
C GLY A 73 -25.91 -13.45 10.94
N VAL A 74 -26.77 -14.39 10.51
CA VAL A 74 -27.02 -14.66 9.07
C VAL A 74 -27.78 -13.52 8.40
N GLU A 75 -28.60 -12.83 9.13
CA GLU A 75 -29.45 -11.71 8.64
C GLU A 75 -28.64 -10.53 8.12
N TRP A 76 -27.38 -10.37 8.56
CA TRP A 76 -26.46 -9.35 8.09
C TRP A 76 -25.62 -9.80 6.87
N MET A 77 -25.73 -11.05 6.46
CA MET A 77 -25.03 -11.58 5.31
C MET A 77 -25.74 -11.17 4.02
N THR A 78 -25.10 -10.29 3.25
CA THR A 78 -25.61 -9.88 1.94
C THR A 78 -25.25 -10.89 0.86
N PRO A 79 -25.97 -10.95 -0.29
CA PRO A 79 -25.60 -11.80 -1.43
C PRO A 79 -24.16 -11.61 -1.92
N LYS A 80 -23.56 -10.44 -1.67
CA LYS A 80 -22.16 -10.16 -2.04
C LYS A 80 -21.16 -11.06 -1.29
N PHE A 81 -21.48 -11.52 -0.08
CA PHE A 81 -20.63 -12.44 0.65
C PHE A 81 -20.47 -13.79 -0.05
N HIS A 82 -21.52 -14.25 -0.73
CA HIS A 82 -21.44 -15.47 -1.53
C HIS A 82 -20.36 -15.40 -2.63
N TRP A 83 -20.12 -14.21 -3.19
CA TRP A 83 -19.14 -14.03 -4.25
C TRP A 83 -17.69 -14.25 -3.77
N LEU A 84 -17.43 -14.07 -2.48
CA LEU A 84 -16.11 -14.33 -1.90
C LEU A 84 -15.72 -15.82 -2.04
N LEU A 85 -16.69 -16.72 -2.00
CA LEU A 85 -16.47 -18.16 -2.18
C LEU A 85 -16.07 -18.51 -3.60
N HIS A 86 -16.29 -17.63 -4.58
CA HIS A 86 -15.92 -17.88 -5.97
C HIS A 86 -14.56 -17.29 -6.35
N LEU A 87 -13.93 -16.49 -5.50
CA LEU A 87 -12.63 -15.87 -5.79
C LEU A 87 -11.55 -16.92 -6.10
N HIS A 88 -11.54 -18.04 -5.38
CA HIS A 88 -10.57 -19.11 -5.61
C HIS A 88 -10.71 -19.72 -7.02
N ARG A 89 -11.94 -19.89 -7.51
CA ARG A 89 -12.19 -20.41 -8.88
C ARG A 89 -11.74 -19.42 -9.94
N THR A 90 -11.96 -18.13 -9.70
CA THR A 90 -11.47 -17.07 -10.59
C THR A 90 -9.94 -17.08 -10.66
N LEU A 91 -9.27 -17.22 -9.50
CA LEU A 91 -7.82 -17.34 -9.43
C LEU A 91 -7.31 -18.60 -10.14
N GLU A 92 -7.98 -19.74 -9.96
CA GLU A 92 -7.63 -21.02 -10.60
C GLU A 92 -7.79 -20.97 -12.14
N LEU A 93 -8.87 -20.34 -12.63
CA LEU A 93 -9.16 -20.23 -14.05
C LEU A 93 -8.26 -19.22 -14.78
N LEU A 94 -8.00 -18.08 -14.17
CA LEU A 94 -7.35 -16.95 -14.83
C LEU A 94 -5.88 -16.76 -14.42
N GLY A 95 -5.43 -17.44 -13.35
CA GLY A 95 -4.11 -17.22 -12.76
C GLY A 95 -3.98 -15.89 -12.00
N PHE A 96 -5.03 -15.06 -11.99
CA PHE A 96 -5.06 -13.78 -11.28
C PHE A 96 -6.48 -13.40 -10.89
N LEU A 97 -6.61 -12.54 -9.89
CA LEU A 97 -7.90 -11.97 -9.53
C LEU A 97 -8.15 -10.67 -10.30
N LEU A 98 -9.30 -10.60 -10.98
CA LEU A 98 -9.76 -9.39 -11.62
C LEU A 98 -10.01 -8.32 -10.56
N ASN A 99 -9.31 -7.22 -10.68
CA ASN A 99 -9.53 -6.07 -9.81
C ASN A 99 -10.82 -5.35 -10.22
N CYS A 100 -11.93 -5.63 -9.51
CA CYS A 100 -13.23 -4.98 -9.76
C CYS A 100 -13.17 -3.44 -9.66
N PHE A 101 -12.21 -2.90 -8.92
CA PHE A 101 -11.99 -1.46 -8.85
C PHE A 101 -11.45 -0.87 -10.15
N CYS A 102 -10.78 -1.65 -11.00
CA CYS A 102 -10.47 -1.21 -12.36
C CYS A 102 -11.74 -0.96 -13.17
N LEU A 103 -12.75 -1.81 -13.00
CA LEU A 103 -14.06 -1.64 -13.64
C LEU A 103 -14.83 -0.46 -13.04
N GLU A 104 -14.88 -0.31 -11.73
CA GLU A 104 -15.53 0.84 -11.08
C GLU A 104 -14.89 2.18 -11.46
N ARG A 105 -13.55 2.24 -11.56
CA ARG A 105 -12.88 3.45 -12.04
C ARG A 105 -13.17 3.73 -13.49
N LYS A 106 -13.24 2.70 -14.34
CA LYS A 106 -13.68 2.86 -15.72
C LYS A 106 -15.12 3.32 -15.82
N HIS A 107 -16.00 2.89 -14.90
CA HIS A 107 -17.37 3.41 -14.80
C HIS A 107 -17.44 4.89 -14.41
N ARG A 108 -16.42 5.43 -13.74
CA ARG A 108 -16.36 6.86 -13.41
C ARG A 108 -16.25 7.73 -14.67
N ILE A 109 -15.53 7.27 -15.68
CA ILE A 109 -15.39 7.98 -16.96
C ILE A 109 -16.72 8.01 -17.70
N PRO A 110 -17.42 6.87 -17.97
CA PRO A 110 -18.75 6.88 -18.55
C PRO A 110 -19.76 7.72 -17.76
N LYS A 111 -19.76 7.65 -16.41
CA LYS A 111 -20.66 8.46 -15.58
C LYS A 111 -20.41 9.95 -15.71
N ARG A 112 -19.14 10.37 -15.82
CA ARG A 112 -18.79 11.78 -16.05
C ARG A 112 -19.33 12.27 -17.39
N TYR A 113 -19.07 11.54 -18.46
CA TYR A 113 -19.60 11.90 -19.79
C TYR A 113 -21.13 11.80 -19.87
N ALA A 114 -21.74 10.79 -19.26
CA ALA A 114 -23.18 10.66 -19.19
C ALA A 114 -23.88 11.82 -18.47
N GLY A 115 -23.21 12.41 -17.47
CA GLY A 115 -23.72 13.60 -16.77
C GLY A 115 -23.69 14.89 -17.60
N GLU A 116 -22.83 14.93 -18.62
CA GLU A 116 -22.71 16.06 -19.55
C GLU A 116 -23.63 15.94 -20.80
N ILE A 117 -24.17 14.74 -21.04
CA ILE A 117 -25.07 14.48 -22.20
C ILE A 117 -26.49 14.81 -21.78
N THR A 118 -27.02 15.93 -22.31
CA THR A 118 -28.39 16.40 -22.02
C THR A 118 -29.46 15.69 -22.84
N ASN A 119 -29.12 15.04 -23.98
CA ASN A 119 -30.06 14.33 -24.86
C ASN A 119 -29.73 12.84 -24.90
N ILE A 120 -30.49 12.03 -24.17
CA ILE A 120 -30.40 10.57 -24.17
C ILE A 120 -31.29 10.05 -25.34
N SER A 121 -30.77 10.12 -26.57
CA SER A 121 -31.37 9.44 -27.72
C SER A 121 -30.82 8.02 -27.86
N SER A 122 -31.46 7.18 -28.70
CA SER A 122 -31.04 5.76 -28.90
C SER A 122 -29.60 5.57 -29.41
N GLY A 123 -28.91 6.63 -29.84
CA GLY A 123 -27.50 6.61 -30.25
C GLY A 123 -26.50 7.06 -29.19
N SER A 124 -26.95 7.53 -28.01
CA SER A 124 -26.09 8.11 -26.97
C SER A 124 -25.10 7.11 -26.37
N SER A 125 -25.49 5.83 -26.27
CA SER A 125 -24.61 4.74 -25.77
C SER A 125 -23.38 4.51 -26.65
N LEU A 126 -23.54 4.60 -27.98
CA LEU A 126 -22.44 4.46 -28.93
C LEU A 126 -21.50 5.66 -28.89
N SER A 127 -22.05 6.87 -28.77
CA SER A 127 -21.26 8.10 -28.60
C SER A 127 -20.45 8.07 -27.31
N LEU A 128 -21.09 7.67 -26.21
CA LEU A 128 -20.41 7.50 -24.91
C LEU A 128 -19.28 6.48 -24.99
N LEU A 129 -19.51 5.32 -25.65
CA LEU A 129 -18.49 4.30 -25.83
C LEU A 129 -17.31 4.82 -26.67
N LYS A 130 -17.57 5.56 -27.73
CA LYS A 130 -16.52 6.18 -28.57
C LYS A 130 -15.66 7.15 -27.75
N GLU A 131 -16.28 8.03 -26.97
CA GLU A 131 -15.55 8.97 -26.10
C GLU A 131 -14.66 8.25 -25.10
N VAL A 132 -15.18 7.20 -24.44
CA VAL A 132 -14.40 6.38 -23.51
C VAL A 132 -13.21 5.71 -24.21
N ILE A 133 -13.41 5.16 -25.41
CA ILE A 133 -12.34 4.55 -26.20
C ILE A 133 -11.31 5.60 -26.62
N CYS A 134 -11.74 6.77 -27.11
CA CYS A 134 -10.83 7.87 -27.48
C CYS A 134 -9.99 8.33 -26.29
N HIS A 135 -10.60 8.45 -25.12
CA HIS A 135 -9.89 8.82 -23.89
C HIS A 135 -8.80 7.79 -23.53
N HIS A 136 -9.12 6.48 -23.61
CA HIS A 136 -8.13 5.43 -23.33
C HIS A 136 -7.01 5.40 -24.39
N LEU A 137 -7.35 5.56 -25.66
CA LEU A 137 -6.36 5.61 -26.74
C LEU A 137 -5.43 6.82 -26.59
N ALA A 138 -5.96 7.97 -26.15
CA ALA A 138 -5.15 9.15 -25.86
C ALA A 138 -4.16 8.87 -24.71
N GLN A 139 -4.64 8.25 -23.63
CA GLN A 139 -3.76 7.87 -22.50
C GLN A 139 -2.66 6.88 -22.90
N LEU A 140 -2.95 5.93 -23.81
CA LEU A 140 -1.97 4.96 -24.30
C LEU A 140 -0.91 5.59 -25.24
N LYS A 141 -1.21 6.74 -25.82
CA LYS A 141 -0.27 7.49 -26.68
C LYS A 141 0.68 8.37 -25.89
N GLU A 142 0.43 8.61 -24.62
CA GLU A 142 1.38 9.32 -23.75
C GLU A 142 2.67 8.52 -23.66
N PRO A 143 3.85 9.14 -23.95
CA PRO A 143 5.14 8.43 -23.97
C PRO A 143 5.42 7.64 -22.70
N ASP A 144 4.95 8.13 -21.57
CA ASP A 144 5.21 7.57 -20.23
C ASP A 144 4.06 6.72 -19.67
N ALA A 145 3.08 6.33 -20.51
CA ALA A 145 1.89 5.57 -20.07
C ALA A 145 2.24 4.26 -19.34
N PHE A 146 3.39 3.66 -19.65
CA PHE A 146 3.89 2.40 -19.10
C PHE A 146 5.27 2.53 -18.46
N SER A 147 5.89 3.70 -18.51
CA SER A 147 7.17 3.95 -17.84
C SER A 147 6.91 4.26 -16.36
N PHE A 148 7.76 3.70 -15.53
CA PHE A 148 7.81 4.02 -14.11
C PHE A 148 9.25 4.38 -13.74
N GLU A 149 9.41 5.56 -13.21
CA GLU A 149 10.67 5.97 -12.61
C GLU A 149 10.46 6.23 -11.11
N THR A 150 11.33 5.64 -10.32
CA THR A 150 11.48 5.98 -8.91
C THR A 150 11.89 7.43 -8.80
N GLY A 151 11.30 8.21 -7.93
CA GLY A 151 11.67 9.61 -7.86
C GLY A 151 10.88 10.46 -6.88
N LEU A 152 11.33 11.70 -6.74
CA LEU A 152 10.71 12.68 -5.85
C LEU A 152 9.36 13.15 -6.39
N VAL A 153 8.36 13.17 -5.52
CA VAL A 153 7.09 13.81 -5.82
C VAL A 153 7.21 15.29 -5.47
N GLN A 154 6.96 16.18 -6.45
CA GLN A 154 7.10 17.64 -6.28
C GLN A 154 8.45 18.07 -5.70
N GLY A 155 9.54 17.53 -6.24
CA GLY A 155 10.90 17.86 -5.83
C GLY A 155 11.20 19.37 -5.93
N ARG A 156 11.90 19.90 -4.92
CA ARG A 156 12.31 21.30 -4.81
C ARG A 156 13.80 21.38 -4.58
N LYS A 157 14.43 22.48 -5.01
CA LYS A 157 15.84 22.74 -4.66
C LYS A 157 16.01 22.77 -3.13
N ALA A 158 17.01 22.04 -2.65
CA ALA A 158 17.32 22.00 -1.22
C ALA A 158 17.79 23.37 -0.70
N SER A 159 17.41 23.72 0.52
CA SER A 159 17.94 24.92 1.18
C SER A 159 19.43 24.77 1.46
N LYS A 160 20.17 25.87 1.61
CA LYS A 160 21.61 25.86 1.91
C LYS A 160 21.96 24.97 3.11
N LYS A 161 21.13 24.99 4.17
CA LYS A 161 21.31 24.16 5.37
C LYS A 161 21.21 22.67 5.05
N VAL A 162 20.19 22.27 4.27
CA VAL A 162 19.98 20.86 3.86
C VAL A 162 21.07 20.40 2.90
N LYS A 163 21.46 21.24 1.95
CA LYS A 163 22.58 20.96 1.02
C LYS A 163 23.88 20.68 1.78
N ASN A 164 24.24 21.56 2.73
CA ASN A 164 25.47 21.38 3.50
C ASN A 164 25.46 20.08 4.31
N LEU A 165 24.32 19.78 4.97
CA LEU A 165 24.17 18.55 5.74
C LEU A 165 24.30 17.32 4.86
N LEU A 166 23.60 17.27 3.73
CA LEU A 166 23.62 16.13 2.82
C LEU A 166 24.98 16.00 2.11
N ALA A 167 25.62 17.14 1.74
CA ALA A 167 26.95 17.12 1.11
C ALA A 167 28.00 16.50 2.04
N VAL A 168 27.96 16.82 3.33
CA VAL A 168 28.85 16.24 4.33
C VAL A 168 28.54 14.74 4.54
N SER A 169 27.26 14.41 4.72
CA SER A 169 26.86 13.03 5.00
C SER A 169 27.05 12.06 3.83
N LEU A 170 27.01 12.57 2.60
CA LEU A 170 27.17 11.79 1.36
C LEU A 170 28.55 12.01 0.70
N GLU A 171 29.44 12.77 1.36
CA GLU A 171 30.80 13.08 0.85
C GLU A 171 30.79 13.67 -0.58
N LEU A 172 29.83 14.55 -0.87
CA LEU A 172 29.60 15.09 -2.21
C LEU A 172 30.59 16.22 -2.55
N SER A 173 30.96 16.30 -3.84
CA SER A 173 31.62 17.46 -4.37
C SER A 173 30.72 18.71 -4.37
N THR A 174 31.31 19.89 -4.63
CA THR A 174 30.54 21.15 -4.71
C THR A 174 29.44 21.08 -5.76
N GLU A 175 29.70 20.45 -6.91
CA GLU A 175 28.74 20.26 -8.00
C GLU A 175 27.61 19.32 -7.55
N GLY A 176 27.95 18.22 -6.85
CA GLY A 176 26.96 17.30 -6.28
C GLY A 176 26.03 18.01 -5.31
N ALA A 177 26.57 18.86 -4.44
CA ALA A 177 25.79 19.65 -3.49
C ALA A 177 24.80 20.61 -4.20
N GLU A 178 25.18 21.20 -5.32
CA GLU A 178 24.29 22.08 -6.11
C GLU A 178 23.15 21.29 -6.82
N SER A 179 23.37 20.03 -7.15
CA SER A 179 22.38 19.18 -7.82
C SER A 179 21.27 18.69 -6.88
N ILE A 180 21.40 18.87 -5.55
CA ILE A 180 20.48 18.30 -4.58
C ILE A 180 19.07 18.88 -4.71
N MET A 181 18.12 17.99 -5.02
CA MET A 181 16.70 18.23 -4.90
C MET A 181 16.18 17.50 -3.67
N TYR A 182 15.10 18.01 -3.07
CA TYR A 182 14.49 17.37 -1.91
C TYR A 182 12.96 17.36 -1.99
N SER A 183 12.33 16.38 -1.36
CA SER A 183 10.87 16.31 -1.23
C SER A 183 10.48 15.68 0.10
N LYS A 184 9.24 15.93 0.54
CA LYS A 184 8.61 15.22 1.66
C LYS A 184 8.01 13.88 1.23
N GLU A 185 7.89 13.63 -0.07
CA GLU A 185 7.27 12.43 -0.62
C GLU A 185 8.09 11.93 -1.80
N SER A 186 8.25 10.61 -1.88
CA SER A 186 8.90 9.95 -3.00
C SER A 186 8.09 8.75 -3.45
N ARG A 187 8.13 8.48 -4.76
CA ARG A 187 7.52 7.33 -5.39
C ARG A 187 8.57 6.22 -5.48
N PHE A 188 8.32 5.09 -4.85
CA PHE A 188 9.22 3.93 -4.83
C PHE A 188 8.69 2.75 -5.64
N SER A 189 7.43 2.79 -6.05
CA SER A 189 6.84 1.81 -6.96
C SER A 189 5.80 2.48 -7.87
N PRO A 190 5.37 1.84 -8.97
CA PRO A 190 4.37 2.42 -9.88
C PRO A 190 3.11 2.91 -9.16
N LEU A 191 2.82 2.36 -7.99
CA LEU A 191 1.54 2.46 -7.32
C LEU A 191 1.65 2.98 -5.89
N ALA A 192 2.88 3.15 -5.39
CA ALA A 192 3.11 3.49 -4.00
C ALA A 192 4.10 4.66 -3.86
N THR A 193 3.75 5.54 -2.94
CA THR A 193 4.60 6.62 -2.47
C THR A 193 4.81 6.48 -0.96
N CYS A 194 5.92 6.97 -0.46
CA CYS A 194 6.18 7.13 0.97
C CYS A 194 6.45 8.58 1.30
N CYS A 195 5.99 9.00 2.46
CA CYS A 195 6.18 10.35 2.96
C CYS A 195 7.24 10.38 4.07
N LYS A 196 7.76 11.55 4.33
CA LYS A 196 8.49 11.81 5.56
C LYS A 196 7.67 11.33 6.77
N ASP A 197 8.35 10.74 7.75
CA ASP A 197 7.82 10.14 8.99
C ASP A 197 7.00 8.84 8.78
N ASP A 198 6.83 8.36 7.53
CA ASP A 198 6.33 7.00 7.32
C ASP A 198 7.37 5.97 7.78
N VAL A 199 6.88 4.84 8.28
CA VAL A 199 7.72 3.66 8.52
C VAL A 199 7.65 2.76 7.29
N VAL A 200 8.82 2.33 6.82
CA VAL A 200 8.98 1.52 5.61
C VAL A 200 9.74 0.23 5.91
N LEU A 201 9.50 -0.80 5.10
CA LEU A 201 10.39 -1.93 4.95
C LEU A 201 11.30 -1.67 3.76
N PHE A 202 12.57 -1.98 3.91
CA PHE A 202 13.56 -1.82 2.85
C PHE A 202 14.51 -3.02 2.79
N LYS A 203 15.14 -3.21 1.63
CA LYS A 203 16.11 -4.28 1.42
C LYS A 203 17.36 -4.05 2.27
N ASP A 204 17.84 -5.11 2.92
CA ASP A 204 19.09 -5.11 3.67
C ASP A 204 19.81 -6.44 3.40
N GLY A 205 20.78 -6.41 2.51
CA GLY A 205 21.44 -7.62 2.03
C GLY A 205 20.47 -8.62 1.41
N LEU A 206 20.39 -9.82 1.98
CA LEU A 206 19.47 -10.89 1.54
C LEU A 206 18.09 -10.84 2.23
N GLY A 207 17.89 -9.88 3.14
CA GLY A 207 16.66 -9.76 3.92
C GLY A 207 16.00 -8.39 3.80
N PHE A 208 15.33 -8.01 4.86
CA PHE A 208 14.73 -6.69 4.99
C PHE A 208 14.91 -6.15 6.41
N ARG A 209 14.91 -4.83 6.51
CA ARG A 209 14.81 -4.08 7.77
C ARG A 209 13.63 -3.13 7.73
N ALA A 210 13.25 -2.64 8.89
CA ALA A 210 12.30 -1.53 9.02
C ALA A 210 13.02 -0.25 9.40
N GLY A 211 12.45 0.88 9.05
CA GLY A 211 12.98 2.18 9.45
C GLY A 211 12.01 3.32 9.20
N ARG A 212 12.27 4.46 9.84
CA ARG A 212 11.48 5.68 9.70
C ARG A 212 12.11 6.61 8.67
N VAL A 213 11.33 7.08 7.74
CA VAL A 213 11.78 8.02 6.71
C VAL A 213 11.97 9.42 7.31
N HIS A 214 13.16 9.98 7.19
CA HIS A 214 13.45 11.36 7.59
C HIS A 214 13.29 12.36 6.46
N LEU A 215 13.80 12.02 5.28
CA LEU A 215 13.67 12.86 4.09
C LEU A 215 13.92 12.05 2.81
N HIS A 216 13.44 12.58 1.70
CA HIS A 216 13.78 12.11 0.36
C HIS A 216 14.59 13.19 -0.35
N CYS A 217 15.66 12.79 -1.01
CA CYS A 217 16.47 13.68 -1.84
C CYS A 217 16.82 13.00 -3.15
N SER A 218 17.29 13.79 -4.10
CA SER A 218 17.87 13.31 -5.34
C SER A 218 19.20 14.02 -5.55
N VAL A 219 20.22 13.25 -5.88
CA VAL A 219 21.58 13.73 -6.19
C VAL A 219 21.93 13.25 -7.57
N TYR A 220 22.27 14.15 -8.48
CA TYR A 220 22.48 13.85 -9.91
C TYR A 220 21.31 13.08 -10.57
N GLY A 221 20.07 13.31 -10.11
CA GLY A 221 18.88 12.60 -10.59
C GLY A 221 18.62 11.26 -9.89
N LEU A 222 19.55 10.71 -9.12
CA LEU A 222 19.35 9.45 -8.37
C LEU A 222 18.53 9.71 -7.11
N PRO A 223 17.38 9.08 -6.95
CA PRO A 223 16.53 9.25 -5.78
C PRO A 223 17.05 8.44 -4.59
N ILE A 224 17.29 9.12 -3.48
CA ILE A 224 17.84 8.58 -2.24
C ILE A 224 16.90 8.93 -1.08
N THR A 225 16.74 8.00 -0.16
CA THR A 225 15.93 8.18 1.05
C THR A 225 16.79 8.02 2.29
N MET A 226 16.76 9.01 3.17
CA MET A 226 17.38 8.94 4.49
C MET A 226 16.42 8.28 5.47
N ILE A 227 16.87 7.23 6.13
CA ILE A 227 16.09 6.39 7.03
C ILE A 227 16.81 6.28 8.37
N GLU A 228 16.07 6.40 9.48
CA GLU A 228 16.46 5.90 10.78
C GLU A 228 16.11 4.41 10.84
N ALA A 229 17.14 3.56 10.76
CA ALA A 229 16.95 2.13 10.74
C ALA A 229 16.56 1.58 12.11
N PHE A 230 15.71 0.55 12.15
CA PHE A 230 15.28 -0.11 13.37
C PHE A 230 15.97 -1.46 13.54
N ALA A 231 16.24 -1.83 14.79
CA ALA A 231 16.71 -3.17 15.16
C ALA A 231 15.53 -4.05 15.60
N VAL A 232 15.54 -5.32 15.20
CA VAL A 232 14.50 -6.27 15.62
C VAL A 232 14.59 -6.52 17.12
N HIS A 233 13.51 -6.28 17.84
CA HIS A 233 13.38 -6.60 19.26
C HIS A 233 12.61 -7.91 19.49
N ARG A 234 11.52 -8.12 18.73
CA ARG A 234 10.72 -9.34 18.74
C ARG A 234 10.19 -9.62 17.33
N LEU A 235 10.37 -10.86 16.89
CA LEU A 235 9.85 -11.33 15.61
C LEU A 235 8.31 -11.26 15.57
N ALA A 236 7.77 -11.32 14.35
CA ALA A 236 6.33 -11.26 14.12
C ALA A 236 5.61 -12.43 14.82
N ASP A 237 4.50 -12.10 15.47
CA ASP A 237 3.54 -13.07 15.98
C ASP A 237 2.64 -13.63 14.86
N LYS A 238 1.70 -14.51 15.23
CA LYS A 238 0.75 -15.11 14.26
C LYS A 238 -0.12 -14.07 13.52
N CYS A 239 -0.28 -12.87 14.09
CA CYS A 239 -1.01 -11.77 13.50
C CYS A 239 -0.10 -10.83 12.68
N GLY A 240 1.21 -11.11 12.63
CA GLY A 240 2.19 -10.30 11.91
C GLY A 240 2.71 -9.10 12.69
N HIS A 241 2.43 -8.98 14.01
CA HIS A 241 2.97 -7.92 14.83
C HIS A 241 4.39 -8.25 15.24
N SER A 242 5.31 -7.41 14.83
CA SER A 242 6.72 -7.41 15.26
C SER A 242 7.00 -6.17 16.09
N VAL A 243 7.97 -6.27 16.98
CA VAL A 243 8.43 -5.13 17.79
C VAL A 243 9.87 -4.83 17.42
N TRP A 244 10.14 -3.57 17.19
CA TRP A 244 11.43 -3.05 16.79
C TRP A 244 11.89 -1.97 17.78
N THR A 245 13.19 -1.81 17.91
CA THR A 245 13.79 -0.73 18.70
C THR A 245 14.33 0.31 17.74
N CYS A 246 13.98 1.59 17.97
CA CYS A 246 14.62 2.68 17.26
C CYS A 246 16.11 2.65 17.55
N SER A 247 16.93 2.66 16.51
CA SER A 247 18.36 2.83 16.63
C SER A 247 18.70 4.28 16.30
N GLU A 248 19.79 4.80 16.84
CA GLU A 248 20.29 6.12 16.45
C GLU A 248 21.00 6.10 15.07
N GLU A 249 20.96 4.95 14.41
CA GLU A 249 21.59 4.74 13.12
C GLU A 249 20.76 5.34 11.99
N SER A 250 21.26 6.43 11.43
CA SER A 250 20.70 7.03 10.20
C SER A 250 21.52 6.56 8.99
N MET A 251 20.83 6.10 7.97
CA MET A 251 21.45 5.62 6.74
C MET A 251 20.75 6.15 5.50
N PHE A 252 21.46 6.19 4.39
CA PHE A 252 20.91 6.50 3.08
C PHE A 252 20.74 5.21 2.29
N ILE A 253 19.58 5.06 1.67
CA ILE A 253 19.27 3.97 0.76
C ILE A 253 18.79 4.54 -0.58
N GLU A 254 18.95 3.80 -1.65
CA GLU A 254 18.25 4.10 -2.89
C GLU A 254 16.74 3.93 -2.69
N THR A 255 15.95 4.84 -3.25
CA THR A 255 14.50 4.85 -3.00
C THR A 255 13.79 3.60 -3.55
N ASP A 256 14.36 2.92 -4.55
CA ASP A 256 13.87 1.65 -5.11
C ASP A 256 14.11 0.44 -4.19
N GLN A 257 14.99 0.57 -3.19
CA GLN A 257 15.18 -0.44 -2.15
C GLN A 257 14.01 -0.49 -1.16
N ILE A 258 13.14 0.53 -1.16
CA ILE A 258 11.92 0.51 -0.33
C ILE A 258 10.95 -0.55 -0.89
N LEU A 259 10.57 -1.49 -0.04
CA LEU A 259 9.69 -2.62 -0.37
C LEU A 259 8.22 -2.27 -0.16
N ASP A 260 7.88 -1.70 0.98
CA ASP A 260 6.51 -1.28 1.30
C ASP A 260 6.49 -0.25 2.43
N THR A 261 5.39 0.50 2.53
CA THR A 261 5.05 1.32 3.70
C THR A 261 4.23 0.50 4.66
N VAL A 262 4.56 0.51 5.94
CA VAL A 262 3.89 -0.33 6.94
C VAL A 262 3.09 0.49 7.95
N VAL A 263 2.13 -0.18 8.57
CA VAL A 263 1.40 0.35 9.70
C VAL A 263 2.24 0.16 10.95
N TYR A 264 2.35 1.20 11.73
CA TYR A 264 3.14 1.17 12.96
C TYR A 264 2.44 1.88 14.12
N SER A 265 2.90 1.61 15.32
CA SER A 265 2.53 2.34 16.54
C SER A 265 3.77 2.51 17.41
N ASP A 266 4.04 3.74 17.80
CA ASP A 266 5.09 4.03 18.76
C ASP A 266 4.71 3.43 20.13
N LEU A 267 5.67 2.73 20.73
CA LEU A 267 5.57 2.13 22.05
C LEU A 267 6.48 2.89 23.04
N PRO A 268 6.26 2.75 24.35
CA PRO A 268 7.20 3.27 25.35
C PRO A 268 8.62 2.76 25.14
N ASN A 269 9.60 3.51 25.64
CA ASN A 269 11.03 3.15 25.65
C ASN A 269 11.67 3.01 24.25
N GLY A 270 11.30 3.89 23.30
CA GLY A 270 11.90 3.91 21.97
C GLY A 270 11.62 2.68 21.14
N LYS A 271 10.54 1.96 21.43
CA LYS A 271 10.10 0.80 20.64
C LYS A 271 9.01 1.18 19.66
N VAL A 272 8.93 0.42 18.56
CA VAL A 272 7.92 0.58 17.52
C VAL A 272 7.30 -0.79 17.24
N ALA A 273 5.98 -0.89 17.34
CA ALA A 273 5.24 -2.06 16.87
C ALA A 273 4.92 -1.87 15.38
N ILE A 274 5.26 -2.86 14.58
CA ILE A 274 5.04 -2.85 13.14
C ILE A 274 4.17 -4.04 12.76
N LEU A 275 3.16 -3.82 11.92
CA LEU A 275 2.39 -4.87 11.30
C LEU A 275 3.05 -5.23 9.96
N LEU A 276 3.71 -6.39 9.93
CA LEU A 276 4.34 -6.87 8.69
C LEU A 276 3.27 -7.32 7.69
N PRO A 277 3.39 -6.94 6.40
CA PRO A 277 2.63 -7.55 5.32
C PRO A 277 2.86 -9.06 5.25
N LEU A 278 1.89 -9.78 4.67
CA LEU A 278 1.92 -11.25 4.62
C LEU A 278 3.15 -11.82 3.91
N GLU A 279 3.67 -11.10 2.94
CA GLU A 279 4.86 -11.48 2.17
C GLU A 279 6.17 -11.44 2.98
N PHE A 280 6.15 -10.78 4.15
CA PHE A 280 7.32 -10.62 5.03
C PHE A 280 7.17 -11.34 6.39
N ARG A 281 6.21 -12.24 6.51
CA ARG A 281 5.91 -13.02 7.72
C ARG A 281 6.49 -14.43 7.67
#